data_c0ac78e4220da8240138b3ba8f7d74a6
#
_entry.id   c0ac78e4220da8240138b3ba8f7d74a6
#
_cell.length_a   1.000
_cell.length_b   1.000
_cell.length_c   1.000
_cell.angle_alpha   90.00
_cell.angle_beta   90.00
_cell.angle_gamma   90.00
#
_symmetry.space_group_name_H-M   'P 1'
#
loop_
_entity.id
_entity.type
_entity.pdbx_description
1 polymer ?
#
loop_
_entity_poly.entity_id
_entity_poly.type
_entity_poly.pdbx_seq_one_letter_code
_entity_poly.pdbx_strand_id
1 'polypeptide(L)'
;NSYNFGGGLITTDDLPKQLSDNNVHFVASANSSKGTDFPLRDVNEQAGTWLEATADNSQHFSYLAQQFAMQLRAAHPNVPIGIIQTAWGGTPIRRHVQGGDIYANHIAPLEGFHVAGVLWYQGCNDSTNEATALAYESQMTLLINQYREVFDQDDLPFLYVQLARWPGYQYTQNVRFAQLNTLSNAGLRNASNVAMTVSLDTDKGTSTLIHPLGKDI
;
A
#
# COMPACT_ATOMS: atom_id res chain seq x y z
N ASN A 1 -0.41 1.87 1.16
CA ASN A 1 -0.15 3.18 1.75
C ASN A 1 -1.47 3.89 2.04
N SER A 2 -1.70 4.25 3.31
CA SER A 2 -2.88 5.01 3.75
C SER A 2 -2.72 6.53 3.58
N TYR A 3 -1.56 6.97 3.10
CA TYR A 3 -1.27 8.38 2.92
C TYR A 3 -2.11 8.95 1.78
N ASN A 4 -2.98 9.88 2.10
CA ASN A 4 -3.80 10.61 1.17
C ASN A 4 -3.36 12.08 1.05
N PHE A 5 -3.89 12.77 0.07
CA PHE A 5 -3.55 14.16 -0.24
C PHE A 5 -3.85 15.15 0.91
N GLY A 6 -4.82 14.86 1.77
CA GLY A 6 -5.22 15.71 2.89
C GLY A 6 -4.38 15.54 4.15
N GLY A 7 -3.31 14.75 4.15
CA GLY A 7 -2.52 14.39 5.34
C GLY A 7 -1.67 15.49 5.98
N GLY A 8 -1.74 16.72 5.50
CA GLY A 8 -1.14 17.91 6.15
C GLY A 8 0.39 17.97 6.21
N LEU A 9 1.08 17.02 5.55
CA LEU A 9 2.55 16.92 5.60
C LEU A 9 3.24 17.40 4.32
N ILE A 10 2.48 17.77 3.30
CA ILE A 10 3.00 18.19 2.01
C ILE A 10 2.40 19.52 1.64
N THR A 11 3.24 20.47 1.24
CA THR A 11 2.77 21.74 0.68
C THR A 11 2.21 21.49 -0.72
N THR A 12 1.03 22.01 -0.99
CA THR A 12 0.27 21.80 -2.23
C THR A 12 1.01 22.20 -3.52
N ASP A 13 2.07 22.97 -3.40
CA ASP A 13 2.81 23.53 -4.55
C ASP A 13 3.76 22.51 -5.21
N ASP A 14 4.10 21.44 -4.50
CA ASP A 14 5.07 20.42 -4.95
C ASP A 14 4.41 19.10 -5.43
N LEU A 15 3.09 19.00 -5.33
CA LEU A 15 2.40 17.77 -5.69
C LEU A 15 1.90 17.80 -7.14
N PRO A 16 2.07 16.70 -7.89
CA PRO A 16 1.36 16.52 -9.13
C PRO A 16 -0.15 16.60 -8.88
N LYS A 17 -0.89 16.96 -9.90
CA LYS A 17 -2.36 17.08 -9.82
C LYS A 17 -2.99 15.81 -9.30
N GLN A 18 -4.07 15.97 -8.53
CA GLN A 18 -4.96 14.87 -8.18
C GLN A 18 -5.52 14.21 -9.43
N LEU A 19 -5.70 12.89 -9.34
CA LEU A 19 -6.31 12.13 -10.42
C LEU A 19 -7.76 12.58 -10.64
N SER A 20 -8.06 12.91 -11.89
CA SER A 20 -9.42 13.13 -12.38
C SER A 20 -9.59 12.35 -13.68
N ASP A 21 -10.23 11.20 -13.61
CA ASP A 21 -10.47 10.30 -14.74
C ASP A 21 -11.72 9.46 -14.47
N ASN A 22 -12.75 9.59 -15.29
CA ASN A 22 -14.03 8.89 -15.14
C ASN A 22 -13.92 7.37 -15.38
N ASN A 23 -12.80 6.88 -15.88
CA ASN A 23 -12.52 5.45 -16.00
C ASN A 23 -11.70 4.89 -14.83
N VAL A 24 -11.49 5.68 -13.78
CA VAL A 24 -10.87 5.21 -12.53
C VAL A 24 -11.87 5.34 -11.39
N HIS A 25 -12.01 4.28 -10.63
CA HIS A 25 -12.90 4.23 -9.47
C HIS A 25 -12.16 3.72 -8.24
N PHE A 26 -12.51 4.25 -7.09
CA PHE A 26 -11.94 3.90 -5.80
C PHE A 26 -12.99 3.34 -4.84
N VAL A 27 -12.56 2.39 -4.01
CA VAL A 27 -13.25 1.99 -2.80
C VAL A 27 -12.23 1.82 -1.67
N ALA A 28 -12.57 2.17 -0.44
CA ALA A 28 -11.68 2.05 0.70
C ALA A 28 -12.30 1.24 1.83
N SER A 29 -11.48 0.46 2.54
CA SER A 29 -11.88 -0.16 3.80
C SER A 29 -11.95 0.91 4.90
N ALA A 30 -12.91 0.76 5.81
CA ALA A 30 -12.92 1.57 7.04
C ALA A 30 -11.74 1.17 7.94
N ASN A 31 -11.16 2.13 8.66
CA ASN A 31 -10.18 1.86 9.70
C ASN A 31 -10.87 1.24 10.94
N SER A 32 -11.34 0.02 10.81
CA SER A 32 -12.04 -0.72 11.84
C SER A 32 -11.55 -2.17 11.90
N SER A 33 -11.22 -2.62 13.09
CA SER A 33 -10.94 -4.03 13.41
C SER A 33 -12.20 -4.81 13.77
N LYS A 34 -13.36 -4.16 13.78
CA LYS A 34 -14.63 -4.84 13.98
C LYS A 34 -15.04 -5.48 12.66
N GLY A 35 -15.23 -6.80 12.67
CA GLY A 35 -15.73 -7.53 11.53
C GLY A 35 -17.06 -6.92 11.07
N THR A 36 -17.13 -6.59 9.82
CA THR A 36 -18.35 -6.30 9.09
C THR A 36 -18.41 -7.30 7.97
N ASP A 37 -19.58 -7.69 7.55
CA ASP A 37 -19.75 -8.64 6.44
C ASP A 37 -19.11 -8.11 5.14
N PHE A 38 -18.89 -6.81 5.07
CA PHE A 38 -18.18 -6.16 3.98
C PHE A 38 -17.45 -4.90 4.49
N PRO A 39 -16.13 -4.96 4.74
CA PRO A 39 -15.37 -3.87 5.34
C PRO A 39 -15.07 -2.71 4.40
N LEU A 40 -15.31 -2.88 3.09
CA LEU A 40 -15.07 -1.83 2.12
C LEU A 40 -16.16 -0.76 2.21
N ARG A 41 -15.72 0.48 2.30
CA ARG A 41 -16.59 1.65 2.39
C ARG A 41 -16.05 2.76 1.50
N ASP A 42 -16.93 3.67 1.09
CA ASP A 42 -16.50 4.91 0.48
C ASP A 42 -15.89 5.86 1.53
N VAL A 43 -15.42 7.01 1.09
CA VAL A 43 -14.83 8.04 1.98
C VAL A 43 -15.84 8.64 2.95
N ASN A 44 -17.15 8.48 2.69
CA ASN A 44 -18.24 8.91 3.56
C ASN A 44 -18.78 7.78 4.44
N GLU A 45 -18.03 6.68 4.54
CA GLU A 45 -18.40 5.46 5.28
C GLU A 45 -19.64 4.73 4.75
N GLN A 46 -20.02 4.98 3.50
CA GLN A 46 -21.10 4.24 2.84
C GLN A 46 -20.56 2.91 2.32
N ALA A 47 -21.10 1.81 2.81
CA ALA A 47 -20.63 0.49 2.47
C ALA A 47 -20.81 0.17 0.97
N GLY A 48 -19.75 -0.33 0.35
CA GLY A 48 -19.79 -0.92 -0.99
C GLY A 48 -19.93 0.07 -2.16
N THR A 49 -19.77 1.37 -1.93
CA THR A 49 -19.86 2.36 -2.99
C THR A 49 -18.50 2.64 -3.61
N TRP A 50 -18.39 2.40 -4.90
CA TRP A 50 -17.26 2.83 -5.70
C TRP A 50 -17.42 4.30 -6.10
N LEU A 51 -16.40 5.10 -5.84
CA LEU A 51 -16.36 6.52 -6.20
C LEU A 51 -15.52 6.73 -7.45
N GLU A 52 -16.06 7.47 -8.40
CA GLU A 52 -15.30 7.96 -9.56
C GLU A 52 -14.16 8.86 -9.09
N ALA A 53 -13.00 8.76 -9.74
CA ALA A 53 -11.85 9.61 -9.48
C ALA A 53 -12.08 11.04 -10.00
N THR A 54 -12.83 11.81 -9.26
CA THR A 54 -12.90 13.27 -9.40
C THR A 54 -11.83 13.94 -8.57
N ALA A 55 -11.51 15.20 -8.83
CA ALA A 55 -10.55 15.95 -8.00
C ALA A 55 -10.95 15.95 -6.51
N ASP A 56 -12.26 16.06 -6.23
CA ASP A 56 -12.79 16.08 -4.86
C ASP A 56 -12.70 14.71 -4.19
N ASN A 57 -13.02 13.62 -4.89
CA ASN A 57 -12.96 12.27 -4.34
C ASN A 57 -11.50 11.81 -4.15
N SER A 58 -10.63 12.09 -5.12
CA SER A 58 -9.25 11.61 -5.15
C SER A 58 -8.41 12.10 -3.97
N GLN A 59 -8.73 13.28 -3.39
CA GLN A 59 -8.03 13.78 -2.20
C GLN A 59 -8.13 12.85 -0.98
N HIS A 60 -9.08 11.93 -0.95
CA HIS A 60 -9.32 11.00 0.15
C HIS A 60 -8.61 9.64 -0.03
N PHE A 61 -8.01 9.39 -1.19
CA PHE A 61 -7.36 8.12 -1.52
C PHE A 61 -5.85 8.22 -1.56
N SER A 62 -5.19 7.06 -1.49
CA SER A 62 -3.74 6.93 -1.54
C SER A 62 -3.16 7.65 -2.76
N TYR A 63 -2.23 8.56 -2.50
CA TYR A 63 -1.52 9.27 -3.54
C TYR A 63 -0.69 8.31 -4.43
N LEU A 64 -0.02 7.32 -3.84
CA LEU A 64 0.70 6.28 -4.57
C LEU A 64 -0.22 5.56 -5.58
N ALA A 65 -1.43 5.19 -5.14
CA ALA A 65 -2.40 4.52 -6.00
C ALA A 65 -2.88 5.43 -7.14
N GLN A 66 -3.09 6.71 -6.87
CA GLN A 66 -3.47 7.69 -7.90
C GLN A 66 -2.39 7.84 -8.97
N GLN A 67 -1.12 8.01 -8.57
CA GLN A 67 0.00 8.16 -9.51
C GLN A 67 0.19 6.90 -10.35
N PHE A 68 0.08 5.73 -9.73
CA PHE A 68 0.14 4.46 -10.45
C PHE A 68 -1.01 4.33 -11.46
N ALA A 69 -2.24 4.67 -11.07
CA ALA A 69 -3.39 4.65 -11.99
C ALA A 69 -3.21 5.64 -13.15
N MET A 70 -2.68 6.84 -12.92
CA MET A 70 -2.39 7.81 -13.98
C MET A 70 -1.41 7.25 -15.02
N GLN A 71 -0.34 6.58 -14.58
CA GLN A 71 0.61 5.97 -15.48
C GLN A 71 0.00 4.80 -16.26
N LEU A 72 -0.77 3.95 -15.61
CA LEU A 72 -1.49 2.86 -16.30
C LEU A 72 -2.50 3.39 -17.32
N ARG A 73 -3.25 4.42 -16.98
CA ARG A 73 -4.21 5.05 -17.89
C ARG A 73 -3.51 5.70 -19.09
N ALA A 74 -2.34 6.30 -18.89
CA ALA A 74 -1.56 6.87 -20.00
C ALA A 74 -1.09 5.78 -20.97
N ALA A 75 -0.69 4.60 -20.45
CA ALA A 75 -0.26 3.46 -21.27
C ALA A 75 -1.45 2.69 -21.88
N HIS A 76 -2.58 2.62 -21.19
CA HIS A 76 -3.76 1.83 -21.53
C HIS A 76 -5.05 2.66 -21.44
N PRO A 77 -5.27 3.66 -22.33
CA PRO A 77 -6.35 4.64 -22.18
C PRO A 77 -7.77 4.06 -22.27
N ASN A 78 -7.91 2.87 -22.84
CA ASN A 78 -9.21 2.20 -23.00
C ASN A 78 -9.53 1.19 -21.87
N VAL A 79 -8.62 1.00 -20.91
CA VAL A 79 -8.82 0.04 -19.81
C VAL A 79 -9.27 0.79 -18.56
N PRO A 80 -10.48 0.54 -18.03
CA PRO A 80 -10.90 1.10 -16.76
C PRO A 80 -10.10 0.50 -15.61
N ILE A 81 -9.88 1.28 -14.54
CA ILE A 81 -9.12 0.86 -13.37
C ILE A 81 -9.99 0.97 -12.12
N GLY A 82 -10.07 -0.11 -11.36
CA GLY A 82 -10.61 -0.13 -10.00
C GLY A 82 -9.46 -0.19 -8.98
N ILE A 83 -9.52 0.64 -7.95
CA ILE A 83 -8.56 0.65 -6.85
C ILE A 83 -9.28 0.31 -5.55
N ILE A 84 -8.83 -0.76 -4.89
CA ILE A 84 -9.29 -1.18 -3.58
C ILE A 84 -8.22 -0.77 -2.55
N GLN A 85 -8.52 0.21 -1.72
CA GLN A 85 -7.60 0.68 -0.69
C GLN A 85 -7.92 0.02 0.65
N THR A 86 -7.06 -0.89 1.09
CA THR A 86 -7.16 -1.59 2.39
C THR A 86 -6.12 -1.10 3.40
N ALA A 87 -5.45 0.00 3.10
CA ALA A 87 -4.37 0.53 3.91
C ALA A 87 -4.88 1.17 5.21
N TRP A 88 -4.19 0.87 6.32
CA TRP A 88 -4.41 1.47 7.62
C TRP A 88 -3.10 2.00 8.20
N GLY A 89 -2.99 3.32 8.37
CA GLY A 89 -1.78 3.99 8.82
C GLY A 89 -1.32 3.57 10.22
N GLY A 90 0.01 3.53 10.43
CA GLY A 90 0.62 3.22 11.72
C GLY A 90 0.53 1.75 12.15
N THR A 91 0.22 0.84 11.26
CA THR A 91 0.05 -0.59 11.58
C THR A 91 1.28 -1.42 11.24
N PRO A 92 1.65 -2.42 12.06
CA PRO A 92 2.72 -3.37 11.75
C PRO A 92 2.23 -4.44 10.75
N ILE A 93 3.19 -5.01 10.00
CA ILE A 93 2.91 -6.02 8.96
C ILE A 93 2.15 -7.25 9.50
N ARG A 94 2.41 -7.66 10.73
CA ARG A 94 1.73 -8.81 11.39
C ARG A 94 0.20 -8.68 11.47
N ARG A 95 -0.37 -7.49 11.36
CA ARG A 95 -1.83 -7.27 11.31
C ARG A 95 -2.41 -7.56 9.92
N HIS A 96 -1.58 -7.58 8.89
CA HIS A 96 -1.98 -7.77 7.50
C HIS A 96 -1.79 -9.19 6.98
N VAL A 97 -1.27 -10.11 7.80
CA VAL A 97 -1.14 -11.53 7.51
C VAL A 97 -2.21 -12.35 8.22
N GLN A 98 -2.43 -13.59 7.81
CA GLN A 98 -3.41 -14.48 8.43
C GLN A 98 -3.20 -14.59 9.94
N GLY A 99 -4.28 -14.42 10.70
CA GLY A 99 -4.26 -14.27 12.16
C GLY A 99 -4.26 -12.82 12.63
N GLY A 100 -3.98 -11.85 11.76
CA GLY A 100 -4.12 -10.43 12.03
C GLY A 100 -5.53 -9.92 11.76
N ASP A 101 -5.91 -8.89 12.48
CA ASP A 101 -7.26 -8.30 12.40
C ASP A 101 -7.52 -7.56 11.08
N ILE A 102 -6.50 -6.91 10.49
CA ILE A 102 -6.63 -6.25 9.20
C ILE A 102 -6.76 -7.30 8.09
N TYR A 103 -5.97 -8.38 8.14
CA TYR A 103 -6.16 -9.48 7.21
C TYR A 103 -7.60 -10.02 7.26
N ALA A 104 -8.09 -10.33 8.46
CA ALA A 104 -9.42 -10.92 8.65
C ALA A 104 -10.56 -10.00 8.18
N ASN A 105 -10.42 -8.69 8.36
CA ASN A 105 -11.51 -7.74 8.11
C ASN A 105 -11.38 -7.00 6.75
N HIS A 106 -10.17 -6.91 6.17
CA HIS A 106 -9.94 -6.11 4.97
C HIS A 106 -9.44 -6.92 3.77
N ILE A 107 -8.85 -8.08 3.99
CA ILE A 107 -8.27 -8.90 2.93
C ILE A 107 -9.07 -10.18 2.71
N ALA A 108 -9.32 -10.96 3.75
CA ALA A 108 -10.09 -12.21 3.62
C ALA A 108 -11.48 -12.01 2.99
N PRO A 109 -12.24 -10.92 3.27
CA PRO A 109 -13.52 -10.68 2.59
C PRO A 109 -13.42 -10.39 1.09
N LEU A 110 -12.21 -10.21 0.56
CA LEU A 110 -11.96 -10.05 -0.87
C LEU A 110 -11.69 -11.38 -1.58
N GLU A 111 -11.80 -12.51 -0.88
CA GLU A 111 -11.70 -13.83 -1.48
C GLU A 111 -12.65 -13.95 -2.70
N GLY A 112 -12.10 -14.44 -3.81
CA GLY A 112 -12.84 -14.55 -5.06
C GLY A 112 -12.84 -13.27 -5.94
N PHE A 113 -12.32 -12.16 -5.46
CA PHE A 113 -12.02 -11.05 -6.37
C PHE A 113 -10.80 -11.39 -7.24
N HIS A 114 -10.89 -11.07 -8.51
CA HIS A 114 -9.73 -11.14 -9.41
C HIS A 114 -9.09 -9.74 -9.49
N VAL A 115 -7.86 -9.61 -9.02
CA VAL A 115 -7.14 -8.32 -8.99
C VAL A 115 -5.93 -8.35 -9.93
N ALA A 116 -5.60 -7.23 -10.53
CA ALA A 116 -4.49 -7.11 -11.48
C ALA A 116 -3.11 -7.07 -10.78
N GLY A 117 -3.06 -6.72 -9.51
CA GLY A 117 -1.83 -6.65 -8.74
C GLY A 117 -2.02 -5.96 -7.39
N VAL A 118 -0.98 -5.98 -6.58
CA VAL A 118 -0.94 -5.35 -5.26
C VAL A 118 0.14 -4.27 -5.23
N LEU A 119 -0.20 -3.10 -4.71
CA LEU A 119 0.74 -2.03 -4.39
C LEU A 119 0.94 -1.97 -2.88
N TRP A 120 2.19 -2.12 -2.42
CA TRP A 120 2.51 -2.17 -1.00
C TRP A 120 3.54 -1.11 -0.60
N TYR A 121 3.20 -0.29 0.40
CA TYR A 121 4.14 0.66 0.99
C TYR A 121 3.92 0.73 2.51
N GLN A 122 4.68 -0.05 3.26
CA GLN A 122 4.54 -0.20 4.72
C GLN A 122 5.89 -0.63 5.30
N GLY A 123 6.05 -0.58 6.64
CA GLY A 123 7.22 -1.05 7.38
C GLY A 123 7.70 -0.05 8.44
N CYS A 124 7.21 1.20 8.42
CA CYS A 124 7.64 2.21 9.39
C CYS A 124 7.34 1.78 10.84
N ASN A 125 6.18 1.19 11.10
CA ASN A 125 5.85 0.72 12.45
C ASN A 125 6.77 -0.44 12.88
N ASP A 126 7.09 -1.35 11.96
CA ASP A 126 7.95 -2.50 12.24
C ASP A 126 9.40 -2.10 12.54
N SER A 127 9.83 -0.91 12.10
CA SER A 127 11.18 -0.38 12.36
C SER A 127 11.35 0.28 13.74
N THR A 128 10.29 0.31 14.55
CA THR A 128 10.35 0.84 15.94
C THR A 128 10.92 -0.17 16.94
N ASN A 129 10.93 -1.46 16.62
CA ASN A 129 11.34 -2.54 17.52
C ASN A 129 12.22 -3.55 16.78
N GLU A 130 13.27 -4.06 17.45
CA GLU A 130 14.23 -4.98 16.86
C GLU A 130 13.58 -6.29 16.40
N ALA A 131 12.76 -6.90 17.26
CA ALA A 131 12.13 -8.19 16.96
C ALA A 131 11.21 -8.10 15.73
N THR A 132 10.42 -7.03 15.60
CA THR A 132 9.56 -6.82 14.44
C THR A 132 10.36 -6.53 13.17
N ALA A 133 11.44 -5.76 13.28
CA ALA A 133 12.31 -5.45 12.14
C ALA A 133 13.04 -6.70 11.62
N LEU A 134 13.52 -7.57 12.52
CA LEU A 134 14.17 -8.84 12.16
C LEU A 134 13.19 -9.87 11.57
N ALA A 135 11.93 -9.85 12.01
CA ALA A 135 10.89 -10.72 11.47
C ALA A 135 10.31 -10.24 10.12
N TYR A 136 10.63 -9.03 9.69
CA TYR A 136 9.94 -8.38 8.57
C TYR A 136 10.07 -9.15 7.25
N GLU A 137 11.25 -9.72 6.93
CA GLU A 137 11.46 -10.50 5.71
C GLU A 137 10.53 -11.72 5.63
N SER A 138 10.47 -12.50 6.70
CA SER A 138 9.59 -13.67 6.77
C SER A 138 8.11 -13.28 6.73
N GLN A 139 7.74 -12.20 7.40
CA GLN A 139 6.37 -11.68 7.38
C GLN A 139 5.97 -11.13 6.00
N MET A 140 6.88 -10.47 5.29
CA MET A 140 6.64 -9.97 3.93
C MET A 140 6.48 -11.12 2.93
N THR A 141 7.33 -12.14 3.02
CA THR A 141 7.23 -13.36 2.22
C THR A 141 5.88 -14.06 2.47
N LEU A 142 5.51 -14.21 3.74
CA LEU A 142 4.22 -14.79 4.13
C LEU A 142 3.05 -13.99 3.57
N LEU A 143 3.06 -12.66 3.72
CA LEU A 143 2.02 -11.75 3.23
C LEU A 143 1.80 -11.90 1.73
N ILE A 144 2.87 -11.88 0.93
CA ILE A 144 2.77 -12.02 -0.52
C ILE A 144 2.14 -13.36 -0.89
N ASN A 145 2.59 -14.45 -0.28
CA ASN A 145 2.06 -15.78 -0.55
C ASN A 145 0.58 -15.91 -0.14
N GLN A 146 0.20 -15.38 1.02
CA GLN A 146 -1.19 -15.42 1.49
C GLN A 146 -2.13 -14.56 0.66
N TYR A 147 -1.67 -13.41 0.15
CA TYR A 147 -2.51 -12.61 -0.76
C TYR A 147 -2.76 -13.35 -2.06
N ARG A 148 -1.76 -14.06 -2.59
CA ARG A 148 -1.94 -14.95 -3.74
C ARG A 148 -2.94 -16.07 -3.49
N GLU A 149 -2.94 -16.63 -2.28
CA GLU A 149 -3.93 -17.64 -1.87
C GLU A 149 -5.36 -17.08 -1.79
N VAL A 150 -5.53 -15.92 -1.15
CA VAL A 150 -6.86 -15.27 -1.01
C VAL A 150 -7.46 -14.91 -2.37
N PHE A 151 -6.64 -14.45 -3.30
CA PHE A 151 -7.11 -14.06 -4.63
C PHE A 151 -7.10 -15.20 -5.64
N ASP A 152 -6.67 -16.42 -5.22
CA ASP A 152 -6.50 -17.59 -6.12
C ASP A 152 -5.68 -17.26 -7.38
N GLN A 153 -4.59 -16.51 -7.18
CA GLN A 153 -3.72 -16.01 -8.26
C GLN A 153 -2.25 -16.24 -7.88
N ASP A 154 -1.71 -17.42 -8.18
CA ASP A 154 -0.33 -17.77 -7.83
C ASP A 154 0.73 -16.82 -8.41
N ASP A 155 0.44 -16.19 -9.54
CA ASP A 155 1.31 -15.27 -10.25
C ASP A 155 0.94 -13.79 -10.04
N LEU A 156 0.06 -13.47 -9.06
CA LEU A 156 -0.36 -12.11 -8.76
C LEU A 156 0.84 -11.18 -8.63
N PRO A 157 0.93 -10.13 -9.46
CA PRO A 157 1.98 -9.14 -9.35
C PRO A 157 1.96 -8.42 -7.99
N PHE A 158 3.12 -8.35 -7.34
CA PHE A 158 3.26 -7.69 -6.07
C PHE A 158 4.37 -6.63 -6.15
N LEU A 159 3.99 -5.37 -6.15
CA LEU A 159 4.90 -4.24 -6.30
C LEU A 159 5.00 -3.50 -4.97
N TYR A 160 6.21 -3.26 -4.48
CA TYR A 160 6.37 -2.56 -3.23
C TYR A 160 7.46 -1.50 -3.23
N VAL A 161 7.29 -0.55 -2.33
CA VAL A 161 8.23 0.55 -2.12
C VAL A 161 9.10 0.23 -0.92
N GLN A 162 10.43 0.24 -1.10
CA GLN A 162 11.37 0.19 0.02
C GLN A 162 11.22 1.46 0.87
N LEU A 163 11.23 1.32 2.18
CA LEU A 163 11.10 2.46 3.09
C LEU A 163 12.07 3.59 2.77
N ALA A 164 11.57 4.81 2.86
CA ALA A 164 12.40 6.00 2.87
C ALA A 164 13.33 6.01 4.10
N ARG A 165 14.39 6.80 4.04
CA ARG A 165 15.30 7.01 5.17
C ARG A 165 14.56 7.74 6.30
N TRP A 166 14.65 7.18 7.52
CA TRP A 166 14.12 7.81 8.72
C TRP A 166 15.05 7.56 9.92
N PRO A 167 15.75 8.59 10.41
CA PRO A 167 16.66 8.43 11.56
C PRO A 167 15.93 8.30 12.91
N GLY A 168 14.63 8.60 12.96
CA GLY A 168 13.83 8.54 14.18
C GLY A 168 13.50 7.12 14.68
N TYR A 169 13.66 6.09 13.82
CA TYR A 169 13.47 4.70 14.21
C TYR A 169 14.76 3.90 14.01
N GLN A 170 15.22 3.32 15.09
CA GLN A 170 16.53 2.66 15.14
C GLN A 170 16.70 1.52 14.14
N TYR A 171 15.63 0.82 13.81
CA TYR A 171 15.66 -0.40 12.98
C TYR A 171 15.15 -0.17 11.55
N THR A 172 15.04 1.06 11.08
CA THR A 172 14.63 1.37 9.71
C THR A 172 15.52 0.66 8.68
N GLN A 173 16.83 0.63 8.91
CA GLN A 173 17.77 -0.03 8.02
C GLN A 173 17.56 -1.55 7.96
N ASN A 174 17.20 -2.17 9.07
CA ASN A 174 16.91 -3.61 9.13
C ASN A 174 15.69 -3.95 8.28
N VAL A 175 14.60 -3.16 8.40
CA VAL A 175 13.40 -3.33 7.56
C VAL A 175 13.71 -3.10 6.09
N ARG A 176 14.54 -2.11 5.75
CA ARG A 176 14.97 -1.87 4.37
C ARG A 176 15.74 -3.06 3.77
N PHE A 177 16.65 -3.67 4.54
CA PHE A 177 17.35 -4.89 4.14
C PHE A 177 16.38 -6.07 4.01
N ALA A 178 15.45 -6.23 4.94
CA ALA A 178 14.44 -7.27 4.88
C ALA A 178 13.57 -7.13 3.60
N GLN A 179 13.19 -5.91 3.23
CA GLN A 179 12.48 -5.64 1.97
C GLN A 179 13.32 -6.02 0.75
N LEU A 180 14.61 -5.71 0.74
CA LEU A 180 15.51 -6.11 -0.35
C LEU A 180 15.66 -7.63 -0.42
N ASN A 181 15.91 -8.29 0.71
CA ASN A 181 16.12 -9.73 0.79
C ASN A 181 14.87 -10.53 0.39
N THR A 182 13.67 -9.97 0.61
CA THR A 182 12.41 -10.62 0.20
C THR A 182 12.42 -10.98 -1.30
N LEU A 183 13.06 -10.18 -2.16
CA LEU A 183 13.13 -10.46 -3.61
C LEU A 183 13.84 -11.78 -3.96
N SER A 184 14.74 -12.25 -3.10
CA SER A 184 15.49 -13.49 -3.28
C SER A 184 15.17 -14.55 -2.23
N ASN A 185 14.14 -14.35 -1.42
CA ASN A 185 13.77 -15.29 -0.37
C ASN A 185 13.26 -16.60 -0.95
N ALA A 186 13.86 -17.73 -0.52
CA ALA A 186 13.54 -19.06 -1.04
C ALA A 186 12.08 -19.51 -0.75
N GLY A 187 11.43 -18.91 0.24
CA GLY A 187 10.03 -19.17 0.55
C GLY A 187 9.03 -18.37 -0.30
N LEU A 188 9.51 -17.41 -1.11
CA LEU A 188 8.66 -16.60 -1.97
C LEU A 188 8.26 -17.36 -3.23
N ARG A 189 6.97 -17.62 -3.40
CA ARG A 189 6.43 -18.24 -4.62
C ARG A 189 6.43 -17.22 -5.76
N ASN A 190 6.74 -17.68 -6.98
CA ASN A 190 6.71 -16.86 -8.20
C ASN A 190 7.40 -15.48 -8.03
N ALA A 191 8.66 -15.50 -7.58
CA ALA A 191 9.45 -14.30 -7.31
C ALA A 191 9.59 -13.37 -8.53
N SER A 192 9.47 -13.89 -9.76
CA SER A 192 9.52 -13.10 -11.01
C SER A 192 8.41 -12.05 -11.12
N ASN A 193 7.30 -12.25 -10.41
CA ASN A 193 6.17 -11.31 -10.39
C ASN A 193 6.18 -10.41 -9.14
N VAL A 194 7.34 -10.28 -8.50
CA VAL A 194 7.56 -9.37 -7.38
C VAL A 194 8.61 -8.35 -7.75
N ALA A 195 8.32 -7.07 -7.54
CA ALA A 195 9.28 -6.01 -7.79
C ALA A 195 9.26 -4.95 -6.67
N MET A 196 10.41 -4.33 -6.48
CA MET A 196 10.60 -3.27 -5.49
C MET A 196 11.14 -2.01 -6.16
N THR A 197 10.60 -0.87 -5.78
CA THR A 197 11.21 0.43 -6.09
C THR A 197 11.82 1.04 -4.83
N VAL A 198 12.84 1.88 -5.01
CA VAL A 198 13.54 2.57 -3.93
C VAL A 198 13.01 3.98 -3.78
N SER A 199 12.81 4.43 -2.54
CA SER A 199 12.41 5.80 -2.24
C SER A 199 13.47 6.62 -1.47
N LEU A 200 14.71 6.10 -1.40
CA LEU A 200 15.79 6.72 -0.66
C LEU A 200 16.27 8.04 -1.30
N ASP A 201 16.30 8.08 -2.61
CA ASP A 201 16.76 9.18 -3.46
C ASP A 201 15.68 10.21 -3.77
N THR A 202 14.44 9.95 -3.41
CA THR A 202 13.34 10.91 -3.55
C THR A 202 13.28 11.92 -2.40
N ASP A 203 14.06 11.71 -1.34
CA ASP A 203 14.14 12.63 -0.20
C ASP A 203 14.78 13.96 -0.62
N LYS A 204 14.01 15.05 -0.58
CA LYS A 204 14.48 16.42 -0.90
C LYS A 204 15.36 17.05 0.20
N GLY A 205 15.94 16.26 1.07
CA GLY A 205 16.84 16.69 2.13
C GLY A 205 16.68 15.90 3.42
N THR A 206 17.41 16.31 4.47
CA THR A 206 17.29 15.71 5.80
C THR A 206 15.92 16.07 6.39
N SER A 207 14.98 15.13 6.29
CA SER A 207 13.68 15.28 6.92
C SER A 207 13.76 14.84 8.39
N THR A 208 13.16 15.62 9.26
CA THR A 208 12.85 15.21 10.63
C THR A 208 11.54 14.45 10.72
N LEU A 209 10.86 14.23 9.59
CA LEU A 209 9.56 13.59 9.50
C LEU A 209 9.73 12.14 9.07
N ILE A 210 8.87 11.25 9.60
CA ILE A 210 8.79 9.86 9.18
C ILE A 210 8.36 9.69 7.70
N HIS A 211 7.69 10.72 7.19
CA HIS A 211 7.31 10.86 5.79
C HIS A 211 8.08 12.05 5.20
N PRO A 212 9.31 11.84 4.71
CA PRO A 212 10.11 12.92 4.16
C PRO A 212 9.45 13.53 2.93
N LEU A 213 9.68 14.83 2.74
CA LEU A 213 9.23 15.56 1.56
C LEU A 213 9.84 14.91 0.30
N GLY A 214 9.03 14.72 -0.72
CA GLY A 214 9.47 14.07 -1.95
C GLY A 214 9.30 12.54 -1.98
N LYS A 215 8.91 11.93 -0.86
CA LYS A 215 8.58 10.49 -0.80
C LYS A 215 7.42 10.09 -1.72
N ASP A 216 6.56 11.03 -2.03
CA ASP A 216 5.32 10.83 -2.77
C ASP A 216 5.42 11.32 -4.24
N ILE A 217 6.62 11.63 -4.71
CA ILE A 217 6.89 12.11 -6.08
C ILE A 217 7.43 10.99 -6.95
#